data_31f94aae2d2a6f9a3836bffd8e6b5709
#
_entry.id   31f94aae2d2a6f9a3836bffd8e6b5709
#
_cell.length_a   1.000
_cell.length_b   1.000
_cell.length_c   1.000
_cell.angle_alpha   90.00
_cell.angle_beta   90.00
_cell.angle_gamma   90.00
#
_symmetry.space_group_name_H-M   'P 1'
#
loop_
_entity.id
_entity.type
_entity.pdbx_description
1 polymer ?
#
loop_
_entity_poly.entity_id
_entity_poly.type
_entity_poly.pdbx_seq_one_letter_code
_entity_poly.pdbx_strand_id
1 'polypeptide(L)'
;MQKSLESIKSVLDNYDSTFVFESFKYDKIAIDPLTGEPENLIEMVNQYQTYLVTLKALEFLFEKYSNKSFVARFGNIAGYDIESTDGEIVAECFAQVSYKNNKKLDKDLDKLSSITCGAIRYEFFYDRDFNADNYTAYKIKYPEINIIKFETLKSSIKSE
;
A
#
# COMPACT_ATOMS: atom_id res chain seq x y z
N MET A 1 5.14 -15.99 4.39
CA MET A 1 3.75 -16.08 4.88
C MET A 1 3.47 -17.33 5.72
N GLN A 2 3.81 -18.55 5.28
CA GLN A 2 3.57 -19.76 6.08
C GLN A 2 4.26 -19.75 7.46
N LYS A 3 5.53 -19.34 7.54
CA LYS A 3 6.27 -19.17 8.81
C LYS A 3 5.57 -18.21 9.77
N SER A 4 5.05 -17.09 9.28
CA SER A 4 4.28 -16.16 10.12
C SER A 4 3.00 -16.78 10.65
N LEU A 5 2.29 -17.58 9.84
CA LEU A 5 1.09 -18.30 10.30
C LEU A 5 1.41 -19.34 11.37
N GLU A 6 2.51 -20.05 11.26
CA GLU A 6 2.99 -21.01 12.27
C GLU A 6 3.33 -20.31 13.60
N SER A 7 4.02 -19.16 13.54
CA SER A 7 4.33 -18.35 14.72
C SER A 7 3.07 -17.78 15.38
N ILE A 8 2.13 -17.26 14.61
CA ILE A 8 0.83 -16.76 15.11
C ILE A 8 0.07 -17.88 15.80
N LYS A 9 -0.01 -19.06 15.17
CA LYS A 9 -0.67 -20.22 15.78
C LYS A 9 -0.02 -20.61 17.10
N SER A 10 1.32 -20.64 17.16
CA SER A 10 2.02 -20.94 18.42
C SER A 10 1.69 -19.94 19.52
N VAL A 11 1.58 -18.64 19.21
CA VAL A 11 1.16 -17.62 20.18
C VAL A 11 -0.27 -17.85 20.66
N LEU A 12 -1.20 -18.14 19.74
CA LEU A 12 -2.60 -18.40 20.07
C LEU A 12 -2.79 -19.65 20.95
N ASP A 13 -1.99 -20.69 20.70
CA ASP A 13 -2.12 -21.97 21.39
C ASP A 13 -1.47 -21.95 22.81
N ASN A 14 -0.51 -21.07 23.07
CA ASN A 14 0.32 -21.13 24.29
C ASN A 14 0.12 -19.97 25.28
N TYR A 15 -0.64 -18.92 24.92
CA TYR A 15 -0.74 -17.71 25.74
C TYR A 15 -2.19 -17.30 26.00
N ASP A 16 -2.42 -16.58 27.10
CA ASP A 16 -3.72 -15.96 27.38
C ASP A 16 -4.03 -14.80 26.41
N SER A 17 -5.28 -14.37 26.36
CA SER A 17 -5.74 -13.37 25.40
C SER A 17 -5.03 -12.02 25.53
N THR A 18 -4.66 -11.61 26.74
CA THR A 18 -3.99 -10.32 26.95
C THR A 18 -2.59 -10.36 26.33
N PHE A 19 -1.84 -11.42 26.63
CA PHE A 19 -0.51 -11.62 26.10
C PHE A 19 -0.52 -11.76 24.57
N VAL A 20 -1.53 -12.44 24.01
CA VAL A 20 -1.67 -12.58 22.55
C VAL A 20 -1.77 -11.22 21.88
N PHE A 21 -2.61 -10.29 22.38
CA PHE A 21 -2.73 -8.95 21.78
C PHE A 21 -1.47 -8.11 21.94
N GLU A 22 -0.76 -8.23 23.06
CA GLU A 22 0.53 -7.57 23.25
C GLU A 22 1.56 -8.10 22.26
N SER A 23 1.68 -9.43 22.11
CA SER A 23 2.59 -10.06 21.15
C SER A 23 2.31 -9.65 19.72
N PHE A 24 1.05 -9.56 19.30
CA PHE A 24 0.69 -9.13 17.94
C PHE A 24 1.17 -7.72 17.62
N LYS A 25 1.27 -6.85 18.62
CA LYS A 25 1.64 -5.46 18.45
C LYS A 25 3.12 -5.17 18.68
N TYR A 26 3.74 -5.85 19.62
CA TYR A 26 5.08 -5.49 20.10
C TYR A 26 6.15 -6.52 19.79
N ASP A 27 5.79 -7.81 19.65
CA ASP A 27 6.76 -8.86 19.37
C ASP A 27 6.91 -9.08 17.86
N LYS A 28 8.12 -9.41 17.43
CA LYS A 28 8.43 -9.70 16.02
C LYS A 28 8.09 -11.15 15.66
N ILE A 29 6.80 -11.48 15.79
CA ILE A 29 6.26 -12.84 15.50
C ILE A 29 5.92 -13.08 14.04
N ALA A 30 5.94 -12.04 13.23
CA ALA A 30 5.68 -12.10 11.80
C ALA A 30 6.96 -11.83 11.00
N ILE A 31 6.88 -12.03 9.70
CA ILE A 31 7.98 -11.81 8.77
C ILE A 31 7.42 -11.02 7.58
N ASP A 32 8.09 -9.93 7.23
CA ASP A 32 7.79 -9.19 6.02
C ASP A 32 7.85 -10.14 4.79
N PRO A 33 6.80 -10.20 3.96
CA PRO A 33 6.72 -11.18 2.88
C PRO A 33 7.70 -10.95 1.72
N LEU A 34 8.26 -9.73 1.59
CA LEU A 34 9.18 -9.37 0.52
C LEU A 34 10.63 -9.28 1.00
N THR A 35 10.87 -8.64 2.15
CA THR A 35 12.23 -8.46 2.67
C THR A 35 12.72 -9.64 3.50
N GLY A 36 11.79 -10.40 4.09
CA GLY A 36 12.11 -11.49 5.01
C GLY A 36 12.51 -11.02 6.41
N GLU A 37 12.43 -9.72 6.70
CA GLU A 37 12.77 -9.15 7.99
C GLU A 37 11.70 -9.45 9.05
N PRO A 38 12.09 -9.67 10.32
CA PRO A 38 11.15 -9.89 11.41
C PRO A 38 10.34 -8.62 11.72
N GLU A 39 9.02 -8.75 11.79
CA GLU A 39 8.09 -7.66 12.11
C GLU A 39 7.03 -8.10 13.12
N ASN A 40 6.32 -7.14 13.73
CA ASN A 40 5.10 -7.44 14.45
C ASN A 40 3.95 -7.74 13.48
N LEU A 41 2.93 -8.44 13.96
CA LEU A 41 1.83 -8.89 13.10
C LEU A 41 1.05 -7.72 12.48
N ILE A 42 0.82 -6.66 13.23
CA ILE A 42 0.05 -5.50 12.75
C ILE A 42 0.76 -4.81 11.59
N GLU A 43 2.05 -4.60 11.72
CA GLU A 43 2.89 -3.98 10.69
C GLU A 43 2.92 -4.87 9.43
N MET A 44 3.17 -6.17 9.60
CA MET A 44 3.19 -7.13 8.49
C MET A 44 1.86 -7.12 7.71
N VAL A 45 0.71 -7.09 8.39
CA VAL A 45 -0.61 -7.02 7.72
C VAL A 45 -0.78 -5.72 6.94
N ASN A 46 -0.39 -4.58 7.53
CA ASN A 46 -0.48 -3.28 6.88
C ASN A 46 0.42 -3.20 5.64
N GLN A 47 1.67 -3.64 5.76
CA GLN A 47 2.63 -3.65 4.65
C GLN A 47 2.17 -4.59 3.54
N TYR A 48 1.73 -5.79 3.87
CA TYR A 48 1.22 -6.75 2.88
C TYR A 48 0.08 -6.17 2.04
N GLN A 49 -0.86 -5.45 2.65
CA GLN A 49 -1.97 -4.82 1.93
C GLN A 49 -1.45 -3.70 0.99
N THR A 50 -0.51 -2.89 1.46
CA THR A 50 0.13 -1.85 0.63
C THR A 50 0.90 -2.44 -0.54
N TYR A 51 1.63 -3.55 -0.33
CA TYR A 51 2.32 -4.27 -1.41
C TYR A 51 1.35 -4.75 -2.50
N LEU A 52 0.18 -5.26 -2.11
CA LEU A 52 -0.85 -5.64 -3.08
C LEU A 52 -1.36 -4.44 -3.90
N VAL A 53 -1.51 -3.27 -3.27
CA VAL A 53 -1.86 -2.02 -4.00
C VAL A 53 -0.74 -1.67 -4.97
N THR A 54 0.51 -1.70 -4.53
CA THR A 54 1.68 -1.37 -5.37
C THR A 54 1.80 -2.30 -6.58
N LEU A 55 1.57 -3.60 -6.40
CA LEU A 55 1.59 -4.56 -7.50
C LEU A 55 0.45 -4.32 -8.51
N LYS A 56 -0.75 -4.00 -8.04
CA LYS A 56 -1.87 -3.62 -8.92
C LYS A 56 -1.63 -2.29 -9.64
N ALA A 57 -0.99 -1.34 -8.96
CA ALA A 57 -0.59 -0.07 -9.57
C ALA A 57 0.44 -0.29 -10.69
N LEU A 58 1.41 -1.17 -10.49
CA LEU A 58 2.37 -1.56 -11.53
C LEU A 58 1.67 -2.22 -12.73
N GLU A 59 0.74 -3.15 -12.50
CA GLU A 59 -0.06 -3.77 -13.56
C GLU A 59 -0.77 -2.68 -14.40
N PHE A 60 -1.49 -1.76 -13.73
CA PHE A 60 -2.15 -0.64 -14.39
C PHE A 60 -1.17 0.25 -15.17
N LEU A 61 -0.01 0.58 -14.59
CA LEU A 61 0.98 1.44 -15.23
C LEU A 61 1.65 0.77 -16.44
N PHE A 62 1.95 -0.53 -16.37
CA PHE A 62 2.50 -1.28 -17.51
C PHE A 62 1.48 -1.43 -18.66
N GLU A 63 0.19 -1.62 -18.36
CA GLU A 63 -0.86 -1.62 -19.37
C GLU A 63 -0.98 -0.26 -20.07
N LYS A 64 -0.93 0.82 -19.29
CA LYS A 64 -1.09 2.18 -19.81
C LYS A 64 0.16 2.73 -20.50
N TYR A 65 1.34 2.34 -20.06
CA TYR A 65 2.64 2.83 -20.51
C TYR A 65 3.57 1.66 -20.85
N SER A 66 3.21 0.89 -21.87
CA SER A 66 3.89 -0.36 -22.25
C SER A 66 5.36 -0.22 -22.66
N ASN A 67 5.81 1.01 -22.97
CA ASN A 67 7.19 1.33 -23.36
C ASN A 67 8.03 1.89 -22.21
N LYS A 68 7.51 1.98 -20.98
CA LYS A 68 8.23 2.52 -19.82
C LYS A 68 8.66 1.40 -18.87
N SER A 69 9.76 1.66 -18.18
CA SER A 69 10.23 0.84 -17.07
C SER A 69 9.97 1.56 -15.75
N PHE A 70 9.68 0.80 -14.70
CA PHE A 70 9.35 1.34 -13.40
C PHE A 70 10.24 0.75 -12.30
N VAL A 71 10.57 1.56 -11.32
CA VAL A 71 11.17 1.15 -10.05
C VAL A 71 10.06 1.20 -9.00
N ALA A 72 9.82 0.09 -8.31
CA ALA A 72 8.92 0.04 -7.15
C ALA A 72 9.75 -0.09 -5.87
N ARG A 73 9.36 0.67 -4.85
CA ARG A 73 9.98 0.64 -3.52
C ARG A 73 8.98 0.06 -2.54
N PHE A 74 9.39 -1.00 -1.88
CA PHE A 74 8.58 -1.70 -0.88
C PHE A 74 9.14 -1.43 0.52
N GLY A 75 8.25 -1.31 1.51
CA GLY A 75 8.62 -0.99 2.88
C GLY A 75 8.99 0.48 3.08
N ASN A 76 9.80 0.77 4.10
CA ASN A 76 10.14 2.14 4.51
C ASN A 76 11.34 2.72 3.74
N ILE A 77 11.32 2.67 2.42
CA ILE A 77 12.38 3.21 1.56
C ILE A 77 12.02 4.64 1.15
N ALA A 78 12.97 5.57 1.27
CA ALA A 78 12.75 6.96 0.86
C ALA A 78 12.50 7.09 -0.65
N GLY A 79 11.61 7.99 -1.04
CA GLY A 79 11.22 8.25 -2.42
C GLY A 79 9.73 8.09 -2.66
N TYR A 80 9.34 7.87 -3.90
CA TYR A 80 7.97 7.49 -4.28
C TYR A 80 7.84 5.97 -4.29
N ASP A 81 6.65 5.46 -4.02
CA ASP A 81 6.41 4.01 -4.03
C ASP A 81 6.65 3.42 -5.42
N ILE A 82 6.28 4.15 -6.48
CA ILE A 82 6.59 3.80 -7.86
C ILE A 82 7.11 5.03 -8.60
N GLU A 83 8.15 4.84 -9.40
CA GLU A 83 8.73 5.89 -10.25
C GLU A 83 9.16 5.29 -11.59
N SER A 84 8.84 5.96 -12.71
CA SER A 84 9.41 5.55 -14.00
C SER A 84 10.90 5.89 -14.05
N THR A 85 11.68 5.07 -14.76
CA THR A 85 13.14 5.23 -14.82
C THR A 85 13.60 6.54 -15.46
N ASP A 86 12.74 7.18 -16.24
CA ASP A 86 12.96 8.50 -16.84
C ASP A 86 12.43 9.67 -15.97
N GLY A 87 11.80 9.37 -14.82
CA GLY A 87 11.27 10.38 -13.90
C GLY A 87 9.99 11.07 -14.37
N GLU A 88 9.39 10.64 -15.49
CA GLU A 88 8.19 11.28 -16.03
C GLU A 88 6.89 10.85 -15.31
N ILE A 89 6.92 9.75 -14.57
CA ILE A 89 5.75 9.22 -13.83
C ILE A 89 6.17 8.90 -12.41
N VAL A 90 5.38 9.36 -11.44
CA VAL A 90 5.55 9.05 -10.03
C VAL A 90 4.22 8.63 -9.41
N ALA A 91 4.28 7.73 -8.44
CA ALA A 91 3.08 7.30 -7.72
C ALA A 91 3.36 6.99 -6.25
N GLU A 92 2.33 7.26 -5.43
CA GLU A 92 2.20 6.78 -4.06
C GLU A 92 1.14 5.69 -4.01
N CYS A 93 1.30 4.75 -3.08
CA CYS A 93 0.45 3.58 -2.93
C CYS A 93 0.15 3.33 -1.46
N PHE A 94 -1.11 3.10 -1.10
CA PHE A 94 -1.45 2.66 0.25
C PHE A 94 -2.73 1.80 0.31
N ALA A 95 -2.86 1.05 1.39
CA ALA A 95 -4.09 0.37 1.75
C ALA A 95 -4.49 0.73 3.18
N GLN A 96 -5.73 1.12 3.38
CA GLN A 96 -6.29 1.44 4.70
C GLN A 96 -7.73 0.94 4.84
N VAL A 97 -8.16 0.79 6.09
CA VAL A 97 -9.57 0.49 6.40
C VAL A 97 -10.44 1.71 6.12
N SER A 98 -9.93 2.91 6.43
CA SER A 98 -10.62 4.18 6.18
C SER A 98 -9.61 5.28 5.81
N TYR A 99 -9.87 6.00 4.73
CA TYR A 99 -9.04 7.12 4.23
C TYR A 99 -8.83 8.24 5.27
N LYS A 100 -9.70 8.33 6.27
CA LYS A 100 -9.60 9.28 7.39
C LYS A 100 -8.50 8.89 8.38
N ASN A 101 -8.08 7.64 8.39
CA ASN A 101 -7.06 7.15 9.32
C ASN A 101 -5.70 7.79 8.99
N ASN A 102 -5.07 8.38 10.02
CA ASN A 102 -3.74 8.98 9.96
C ASN A 102 -3.53 10.05 8.88
N LYS A 103 -4.58 10.50 8.19
CA LYS A 103 -4.52 11.44 7.06
C LYS A 103 -3.51 11.01 5.98
N LYS A 104 -3.38 9.70 5.74
CA LYS A 104 -2.38 9.17 4.81
C LYS A 104 -2.65 9.69 3.40
N LEU A 105 -3.90 9.59 2.92
CA LEU A 105 -4.31 10.12 1.61
C LEU A 105 -3.94 11.60 1.44
N ASP A 106 -4.25 12.46 2.42
CA ASP A 106 -3.91 13.89 2.33
C ASP A 106 -2.39 14.10 2.26
N LYS A 107 -1.61 13.38 3.07
CA LYS A 107 -0.14 13.48 3.08
C LYS A 107 0.48 13.08 1.75
N ASP A 108 0.01 11.99 1.15
CA ASP A 108 0.51 11.50 -0.13
C ASP A 108 0.13 12.45 -1.27
N LEU A 109 -1.10 12.94 -1.28
CA LEU A 109 -1.54 13.94 -2.26
C LEU A 109 -0.81 15.28 -2.10
N ASP A 110 -0.55 15.76 -0.88
CA ASP A 110 0.25 16.96 -0.63
C ASP A 110 1.70 16.76 -1.11
N LYS A 111 2.31 15.59 -0.87
CA LYS A 111 3.64 15.22 -1.37
C LYS A 111 3.67 15.24 -2.91
N LEU A 112 2.70 14.61 -3.56
CA LEU A 112 2.58 14.59 -5.02
C LEU A 112 2.33 15.99 -5.60
N SER A 113 1.51 16.82 -4.95
CA SER A 113 1.26 18.22 -5.36
C SER A 113 2.51 19.10 -5.30
N SER A 114 3.44 18.80 -4.39
CA SER A 114 4.67 19.57 -4.24
C SER A 114 5.67 19.40 -5.39
N ILE A 115 5.43 18.47 -6.31
CA ILE A 115 6.30 18.17 -7.43
C ILE A 115 6.20 19.29 -8.49
N THR A 116 7.33 19.87 -8.87
CA THR A 116 7.41 20.98 -9.83
C THR A 116 7.89 20.56 -11.23
N CYS A 117 8.36 19.32 -11.41
CA CYS A 117 9.04 18.87 -12.63
C CYS A 117 8.13 18.42 -13.78
N GLY A 118 6.81 18.63 -13.70
CA GLY A 118 5.88 18.24 -14.78
C GLY A 118 5.60 16.74 -14.88
N ALA A 119 6.03 15.92 -13.92
CA ALA A 119 5.75 14.49 -13.90
C ALA A 119 4.25 14.20 -13.82
N ILE A 120 3.82 13.13 -14.47
CA ILE A 120 2.47 12.56 -14.33
C ILE A 120 2.40 11.90 -12.96
N ARG A 121 1.39 12.26 -12.17
CA ARG A 121 1.29 11.90 -10.77
C ARG A 121 0.11 10.96 -10.56
N TYR A 122 0.33 9.89 -9.81
CA TYR A 122 -0.69 8.93 -9.46
C TYR A 122 -0.75 8.74 -7.95
N GLU A 123 -1.98 8.61 -7.46
CA GLU A 123 -2.30 8.11 -6.13
C GLU A 123 -3.11 6.83 -6.30
N PHE A 124 -2.54 5.69 -5.92
CA PHE A 124 -3.21 4.40 -5.96
C PHE A 124 -3.53 3.93 -4.56
N PHE A 125 -4.78 3.58 -4.31
CA PHE A 125 -5.14 3.13 -2.98
C PHE A 125 -6.30 2.12 -2.95
N TYR A 126 -6.39 1.43 -1.82
CA TYR A 126 -7.51 0.59 -1.46
C TYR A 126 -8.10 1.05 -0.13
N ASP A 127 -9.40 1.34 -0.13
CA ASP A 127 -10.15 1.82 1.02
C ASP A 127 -11.61 1.39 0.88
N ARG A 128 -12.19 0.85 1.95
CA ARG A 128 -13.58 0.38 1.94
C ARG A 128 -14.61 1.48 2.10
N ASP A 129 -14.24 2.57 2.77
CA ASP A 129 -15.16 3.65 3.16
C ASP A 129 -15.17 4.81 2.16
N PHE A 130 -14.21 4.83 1.23
CA PHE A 130 -14.07 5.90 0.24
C PHE A 130 -15.13 5.77 -0.84
N ASN A 131 -16.02 6.75 -0.93
CA ASN A 131 -17.16 6.78 -1.83
C ASN A 131 -17.02 7.82 -2.96
N ALA A 132 -18.02 7.92 -3.83
CA ALA A 132 -18.03 8.83 -4.98
C ALA A 132 -17.94 10.31 -4.59
N ASP A 133 -18.56 10.72 -3.46
CA ASP A 133 -18.53 12.11 -2.99
C ASP A 133 -17.12 12.47 -2.52
N ASN A 134 -16.45 11.58 -1.80
CA ASN A 134 -15.07 11.76 -1.41
C ASN A 134 -14.16 11.87 -2.64
N TYR A 135 -14.35 10.98 -3.62
CA TYR A 135 -13.59 11.02 -4.87
C TYR A 135 -13.73 12.38 -5.56
N THR A 136 -14.95 12.90 -5.69
CA THR A 136 -15.22 14.19 -6.29
C THR A 136 -14.54 15.33 -5.55
N ALA A 137 -14.61 15.34 -4.21
CA ALA A 137 -13.97 16.36 -3.37
C ALA A 137 -12.44 16.38 -3.55
N TYR A 138 -11.81 15.21 -3.54
CA TYR A 138 -10.36 15.10 -3.73
C TYR A 138 -9.92 15.47 -5.15
N LYS A 139 -10.69 15.13 -6.19
CA LYS A 139 -10.42 15.54 -7.56
C LYS A 139 -10.50 17.05 -7.77
N ILE A 140 -11.41 17.73 -7.07
CA ILE A 140 -11.49 19.20 -7.08
C ILE A 140 -10.28 19.82 -6.37
N LYS A 141 -9.86 19.24 -5.25
CA LYS A 141 -8.72 19.73 -4.45
C LYS A 141 -7.36 19.49 -5.13
N TYR A 142 -7.21 18.37 -5.83
CA TYR A 142 -5.96 17.92 -6.48
C TYR A 142 -6.19 17.56 -7.96
N PRO A 143 -6.55 18.53 -8.82
CA PRO A 143 -6.95 18.26 -10.21
C PRO A 143 -5.82 17.70 -11.07
N GLU A 144 -4.58 17.94 -10.70
CA GLU A 144 -3.37 17.51 -11.41
C GLU A 144 -2.94 16.07 -11.07
N ILE A 145 -3.59 15.42 -10.07
CA ILE A 145 -3.22 14.07 -9.64
C ILE A 145 -4.25 13.06 -10.14
N ASN A 146 -3.78 11.98 -10.71
CA ASN A 146 -4.60 10.84 -11.10
C ASN A 146 -4.87 9.97 -9.86
N ILE A 147 -6.02 10.17 -9.24
CA ILE A 147 -6.45 9.42 -8.06
C ILE A 147 -7.17 8.15 -8.52
N ILE A 148 -6.64 6.98 -8.18
CA ILE A 148 -7.16 5.66 -8.58
C ILE A 148 -7.43 4.80 -7.35
N LYS A 149 -8.70 4.53 -7.09
CA LYS A 149 -9.12 3.60 -6.04
C LYS A 149 -9.28 2.20 -6.64
N PHE A 150 -8.70 1.20 -6.03
CA PHE A 150 -8.99 -0.19 -6.35
C PHE A 150 -10.19 -0.70 -5.56
N GLU A 151 -11.12 -1.37 -6.24
CA GLU A 151 -12.32 -1.93 -5.60
C GLU A 151 -12.04 -3.28 -4.90
N THR A 152 -10.98 -3.97 -5.29
CA THR A 152 -10.55 -5.23 -4.68
C THR A 152 -9.04 -5.41 -4.82
N LEU A 153 -8.43 -6.01 -3.79
CA LEU A 153 -7.04 -6.45 -3.81
C LEU A 153 -6.90 -7.92 -4.24
N LYS A 154 -8.01 -8.63 -4.45
CA LYS A 154 -7.94 -9.99 -4.97
C LYS A 154 -7.42 -9.95 -6.41
N SER A 155 -6.44 -10.79 -6.70
CA SER A 155 -5.98 -10.99 -8.07
C SER A 155 -7.10 -11.62 -8.90
N SER A 156 -7.22 -11.19 -10.16
CA SER A 156 -8.11 -11.83 -11.14
C SER A 156 -7.56 -13.19 -11.63
N ILE A 157 -6.37 -13.55 -11.21
CA ILE A 157 -5.79 -14.85 -11.52
C ILE A 157 -6.55 -15.90 -10.73
N LYS A 158 -7.43 -16.64 -11.40
CA LYS A 158 -8.00 -17.87 -10.84
C LYS A 158 -6.83 -18.82 -10.62
N SER A 159 -6.64 -19.25 -9.37
CA SER A 159 -5.79 -20.41 -9.08
C SER A 159 -6.39 -21.60 -9.84
N GLU A 160 -5.71 -22.07 -10.87
CA GLU A 160 -5.97 -23.35 -11.49
C GLU A 160 -5.74 -24.49 -10.50
#